data_f1cee860fa0f9ce3799c75d05334cff6
#
_entry.id   f1cee860fa0f9ce3799c75d05334cff6
#
_cell.length_a   1.000
_cell.length_b   1.000
_cell.length_c   1.000
_cell.angle_alpha   90.00
_cell.angle_beta   90.00
_cell.angle_gamma   90.00
#
_symmetry.space_group_name_H-M   'P 1'
#
loop_
_entity.id
_entity.type
_entity.pdbx_description
1 polymer ?
#
loop_
_entity_poly.entity_id
_entity_poly.type
_entity_poly.pdbx_seq_one_letter_code
_entity_poly.pdbx_strand_id
1 'polypeptide(L)'
;MSALMIARIIVKDPDKLQEYLTKTQAVAAPFGAELVHRGKVDRALTGESADHELAVIVKFPSLAKLDEWYGSDAYQPLKTIRDAGADMRITSYEV
;
A
#
# COMPACT_ATOMS: atom_id res chain seq x y z
N MET A 1 5.25 19.90 -1.38
CA MET A 1 4.16 19.13 -1.96
C MET A 1 4.19 17.73 -1.38
N SER A 2 3.03 17.17 -1.14
CA SER A 2 2.94 15.83 -0.59
C SER A 2 2.72 14.78 -1.68
N ALA A 3 2.78 13.50 -1.29
CA ALA A 3 2.51 12.39 -2.18
C ALA A 3 1.53 11.42 -1.52
N LEU A 4 0.76 10.73 -2.32
CA LEU A 4 -0.10 9.66 -1.86
C LEU A 4 0.34 8.35 -2.50
N MET A 5 0.25 7.28 -1.72
CA MET A 5 0.38 5.92 -2.21
C MET A 5 -0.98 5.26 -2.03
N ILE A 6 -1.53 4.69 -3.10
CA ILE A 6 -2.81 3.99 -3.05
C ILE A 6 -2.57 2.55 -3.46
N ALA A 7 -2.89 1.62 -2.57
CA ALA A 7 -2.80 0.20 -2.84
C ALA A 7 -4.20 -0.38 -3.01
N ARG A 8 -4.41 -1.07 -4.14
CA ARG A 8 -5.63 -1.85 -4.39
C ARG A 8 -5.27 -3.31 -4.23
N ILE A 9 -6.02 -4.02 -3.39
CA ILE A 9 -5.60 -5.31 -2.85
C ILE A 9 -6.65 -6.38 -3.10
N ILE A 10 -6.24 -7.50 -3.70
CA ILE A 10 -6.98 -8.74 -3.73
C ILE A 10 -6.27 -9.70 -2.78
N VAL A 11 -6.97 -10.19 -1.75
CA VAL A 11 -6.36 -11.02 -0.71
C VAL A 11 -6.16 -12.44 -1.24
N LYS A 12 -4.95 -12.97 -1.06
CA LYS A 12 -4.63 -14.39 -1.35
C LYS A 12 -4.45 -15.18 -0.07
N ASP A 13 -3.73 -14.63 0.90
CA ASP A 13 -3.45 -15.24 2.19
C ASP A 13 -3.57 -14.16 3.26
N PRO A 14 -4.67 -14.15 4.05
CA PRO A 14 -4.89 -13.10 5.04
C PRO A 14 -3.78 -12.96 6.08
N ASP A 15 -3.18 -14.07 6.51
CA ASP A 15 -2.11 -14.04 7.51
C ASP A 15 -0.85 -13.39 6.94
N LYS A 16 -0.50 -13.74 5.71
CA LYS A 16 0.66 -13.13 5.03
C LYS A 16 0.43 -11.66 4.74
N LEU A 17 -0.78 -11.30 4.35
CA LEU A 17 -1.13 -9.90 4.13
C LEU A 17 -1.00 -9.10 5.42
N GLN A 18 -1.50 -9.64 6.54
CA GLN A 18 -1.40 -8.96 7.83
C GLN A 18 0.07 -8.80 8.25
N GLU A 19 0.88 -9.82 8.04
CA GLU A 19 2.31 -9.75 8.30
C GLU A 19 2.97 -8.63 7.49
N TYR A 20 2.67 -8.57 6.19
CA TYR A 20 3.18 -7.52 5.30
C TYR A 20 2.76 -6.13 5.78
N LEU A 21 1.47 -5.94 6.08
CA LEU A 21 0.95 -4.63 6.48
C LEU A 21 1.58 -4.15 7.78
N THR A 22 1.78 -5.04 8.75
CA THR A 22 2.43 -4.71 10.01
C THR A 22 3.89 -4.31 9.80
N LYS A 23 4.63 -5.10 9.02
CA LYS A 23 6.05 -4.85 8.78
C LYS A 23 6.28 -3.60 7.93
N THR A 24 5.49 -3.41 6.89
CA THR A 24 5.67 -2.26 6.01
C THR A 24 5.32 -0.95 6.70
N GLN A 25 4.36 -0.96 7.62
CA GLN A 25 4.04 0.22 8.42
C GLN A 25 5.26 0.68 9.24
N ALA A 26 5.94 -0.26 9.88
CA ALA A 26 7.14 0.04 10.66
C ALA A 26 8.28 0.55 9.77
N VAL A 27 8.46 -0.04 8.58
CA VAL A 27 9.51 0.38 7.63
C VAL A 27 9.21 1.76 7.05
N ALA A 28 7.95 2.08 6.79
CA ALA A 28 7.55 3.35 6.17
C ALA A 28 7.57 4.53 7.15
N ALA A 29 7.38 4.28 8.45
CA ALA A 29 7.27 5.34 9.46
C ALA A 29 8.45 6.32 9.45
N PRO A 30 9.72 5.87 9.36
CA PRO A 30 10.86 6.79 9.33
C PRO A 30 10.87 7.73 8.12
N PHE A 31 10.14 7.40 7.06
CA PHE A 31 10.04 8.23 5.85
C PHE A 31 8.85 9.19 5.92
N GLY A 32 8.20 9.29 7.08
CA GLY A 32 7.10 10.23 7.30
C GLY A 32 5.75 9.74 6.79
N ALA A 33 5.60 8.43 6.59
CA ALA A 33 4.34 7.86 6.12
C ALA A 33 3.23 7.99 7.18
N GLU A 34 2.04 8.38 6.71
CA GLU A 34 0.83 8.44 7.52
C GLU A 34 -0.26 7.63 6.84
N LEU A 35 -0.86 6.68 7.57
CA LEU A 35 -2.04 5.99 7.07
C LEU A 35 -3.22 6.97 7.05
N VAL A 36 -3.72 7.27 5.84
CA VAL A 36 -4.88 8.14 5.69
C VAL A 36 -6.16 7.36 5.92
N HIS A 37 -6.27 6.23 5.22
CA HIS A 37 -7.46 5.40 5.30
C HIS A 37 -7.17 4.01 4.75
N ARG A 38 -7.97 3.04 5.25
CA ARG A 38 -8.10 1.73 4.60
C ARG A 38 -9.53 1.25 4.75
N GLY A 39 -10.00 0.51 3.77
CA GLY A 39 -11.36 0.03 3.80
C GLY A 39 -11.62 -1.06 2.79
N LYS A 40 -12.76 -1.71 2.98
CA LYS A 40 -13.27 -2.71 2.04
C LYS A 40 -14.00 -2.01 0.91
N VAL A 41 -13.91 -2.59 -0.27
CA VAL A 41 -14.70 -2.13 -1.41
C VAL A 41 -16.19 -2.33 -1.09
N ASP A 42 -16.97 -1.27 -1.30
CA ASP A 42 -18.43 -1.36 -1.26
C ASP A 42 -18.94 -1.80 -2.63
N ARG A 43 -18.73 -0.94 -3.63
CA ARG A 43 -19.12 -1.23 -5.01
C ARG A 43 -18.43 -0.29 -5.99
N ALA A 44 -18.36 -0.69 -7.24
CA ALA A 44 -17.98 0.21 -8.30
C ALA A 44 -19.15 1.13 -8.63
N LEU A 45 -18.93 2.44 -8.57
CA LEU A 45 -19.95 3.43 -8.92
C LEU A 45 -20.02 3.62 -10.44
N THR A 46 -18.90 3.39 -11.12
CA THR A 46 -18.81 3.41 -12.58
C THR A 46 -18.00 2.20 -13.02
N GLY A 47 -18.17 1.79 -14.25
CA GLY A 47 -17.53 0.59 -14.76
C GLY A 47 -18.32 -0.66 -14.42
N GLU A 48 -17.79 -1.83 -14.77
CA GLU A 48 -18.50 -3.09 -14.61
C GLU A 48 -18.42 -3.62 -13.18
N SER A 49 -17.22 -3.63 -12.60
CA SER A 49 -17.01 -4.12 -11.24
C SER A 49 -15.69 -3.60 -10.69
N ALA A 50 -15.57 -3.60 -9.36
CA ALA A 50 -14.30 -3.34 -8.71
C ALA A 50 -13.38 -4.55 -8.93
N ASP A 51 -12.09 -4.28 -9.19
CA ASP A 51 -11.07 -5.31 -9.43
C ASP A 51 -10.27 -5.65 -8.18
N HIS A 52 -10.75 -5.25 -7.00
CA HIS A 52 -10.04 -5.43 -5.74
C HIS A 52 -11.02 -5.53 -4.57
N GLU A 53 -10.53 -5.97 -3.42
CA GLU A 53 -11.33 -6.15 -2.21
C GLU A 53 -11.08 -5.06 -1.17
N LEU A 54 -9.84 -4.57 -1.09
CA LEU A 54 -9.42 -3.59 -0.09
C LEU A 54 -8.68 -2.45 -0.78
N ALA A 55 -8.72 -1.27 -0.16
CA ALA A 55 -7.88 -0.15 -0.55
C ALA A 55 -7.18 0.42 0.68
N VAL A 56 -5.90 0.78 0.51
CA VAL A 56 -5.10 1.43 1.55
C VAL A 56 -4.52 2.71 0.96
N ILE A 57 -4.67 3.82 1.69
CA ILE A 57 -4.17 5.12 1.26
C ILE A 57 -3.18 5.61 2.31
N VAL A 58 -1.95 5.88 1.87
CA VAL A 58 -0.87 6.36 2.74
C VAL A 58 -0.34 7.67 2.18
N LYS A 59 -0.11 8.64 3.06
CA LYS A 59 0.46 9.94 2.70
C LYS A 59 1.93 9.99 3.07
N PHE A 60 2.74 10.51 2.16
CA PHE A 60 4.16 10.81 2.41
C PHE A 60 4.39 12.31 2.28
N PRO A 61 5.44 12.85 2.94
CA PRO A 61 5.74 14.28 2.84
C PRO A 61 6.09 14.74 1.43
N SER A 62 6.63 13.84 0.60
CA SER A 62 7.03 14.15 -0.78
C SER A 62 7.16 12.85 -1.57
N LEU A 63 7.19 12.98 -2.91
CA LEU A 63 7.51 11.85 -3.78
C LEU A 63 8.89 11.29 -3.49
N ALA A 64 9.86 12.16 -3.16
CA ALA A 64 11.22 11.71 -2.82
C ALA A 64 11.20 10.77 -1.63
N LYS A 65 10.43 11.08 -0.59
CA LYS A 65 10.32 10.22 0.59
C LYS A 65 9.61 8.90 0.28
N LEU A 66 8.58 8.94 -0.55
CA LEU A 66 7.91 7.74 -1.02
C LEU A 66 8.88 6.84 -1.79
N ASP A 67 9.65 7.42 -2.71
CA ASP A 67 10.62 6.67 -3.49
C ASP A 67 11.74 6.09 -2.62
N GLU A 68 12.21 6.84 -1.63
CA GLU A 68 13.20 6.35 -0.66
C GLU A 68 12.68 5.14 0.11
N TRP A 69 11.42 5.19 0.55
CA TRP A 69 10.80 4.06 1.24
C TRP A 69 10.72 2.84 0.32
N TYR A 70 10.17 3.01 -0.87
CA TYR A 70 9.94 1.89 -1.78
C TYR A 70 11.24 1.25 -2.24
N GLY A 71 12.30 2.03 -2.41
CA GLY A 71 13.62 1.57 -2.81
C GLY A 71 14.52 1.18 -1.64
N SER A 72 14.09 1.31 -0.40
CA SER A 72 14.93 1.03 0.76
C SER A 72 15.26 -0.45 0.89
N ASP A 73 16.44 -0.74 1.46
CA ASP A 73 16.86 -2.13 1.73
C ASP A 73 15.89 -2.83 2.69
N ALA A 74 15.30 -2.08 3.61
CA ALA A 74 14.35 -2.64 4.58
C ALA A 74 13.04 -3.07 3.91
N TYR A 75 12.64 -2.41 2.82
CA TYR A 75 11.41 -2.77 2.11
C TYR A 75 11.58 -3.98 1.18
N GLN A 76 12.76 -4.15 0.57
CA GLN A 76 12.96 -5.18 -0.46
C GLN A 76 12.53 -6.59 0.00
N PRO A 77 12.89 -7.06 1.21
CA PRO A 77 12.45 -8.39 1.65
C PRO A 77 10.93 -8.53 1.79
N LEU A 78 10.22 -7.42 1.99
CA LEU A 78 8.78 -7.45 2.19
C LEU A 78 8.00 -7.75 0.92
N LYS A 79 8.62 -7.56 -0.25
CA LYS A 79 7.97 -7.83 -1.54
C LYS A 79 7.53 -9.28 -1.68
N THR A 80 8.33 -10.22 -1.16
CA THR A 80 8.00 -11.64 -1.19
C THR A 80 6.76 -11.94 -0.34
N ILE A 81 6.70 -11.35 0.87
CA ILE A 81 5.56 -11.52 1.77
C ILE A 81 4.32 -10.87 1.15
N ARG A 82 4.49 -9.67 0.57
CA ARG A 82 3.40 -8.96 -0.12
C ARG A 82 2.78 -9.82 -1.21
N ASP A 83 3.61 -10.40 -2.08
CA ASP A 83 3.13 -11.15 -3.21
C ASP A 83 2.55 -12.51 -2.81
N ALA A 84 3.01 -13.08 -1.70
CA ALA A 84 2.41 -14.29 -1.13
C ALA A 84 1.05 -14.00 -0.48
N GLY A 85 0.86 -12.80 0.08
CA GLY A 85 -0.36 -12.43 0.80
C GLY A 85 -1.45 -11.83 -0.05
N ALA A 86 -1.10 -11.21 -1.18
CA ALA A 86 -2.08 -10.47 -1.98
C ALA A 86 -1.62 -10.26 -3.42
N ASP A 87 -2.59 -10.04 -4.30
CA ASP A 87 -2.36 -9.38 -5.58
C ASP A 87 -2.59 -7.89 -5.33
N MET A 88 -1.53 -7.13 -5.33
CA MET A 88 -1.57 -5.74 -4.89
C MET A 88 -1.07 -4.81 -5.98
N ARG A 89 -1.88 -3.81 -6.31
CA ARG A 89 -1.52 -2.76 -7.26
C ARG A 89 -1.28 -1.49 -6.48
N ILE A 90 -0.04 -1.03 -6.49
CA ILE A 90 0.38 0.15 -5.74
C ILE A 90 0.68 1.26 -6.74
N THR A 91 0.03 2.40 -6.56
CA THR A 91 0.19 3.57 -7.43
C THR A 91 0.56 4.77 -6.57
N SER A 92 1.54 5.55 -7.01
CA SER A 92 1.91 6.80 -6.34
C SER A 92 1.33 7.99 -7.07
N TYR A 93 1.00 9.03 -6.30
CA TYR A 93 0.43 10.27 -6.82
C TYR A 93 1.14 11.45 -6.19
N GLU A 94 1.43 12.47 -6.99
CA GLU A 94 1.90 13.75 -6.49
C GLU A 94 0.70 14.65 -6.21
N VAL A 95 0.71 15.26 -5.04
CA VAL A 95 -0.42 16.11 -4.61
C VAL A 95 0.04 17.55 -4.44
#